data_17e10050934138569521353d9a2d241d
#
_entry.id   17e10050934138569521353d9a2d241d
#
_cell.length_a   1.000
_cell.length_b   1.000
_cell.length_c   1.000
_cell.angle_alpha   90.00
_cell.angle_beta   90.00
_cell.angle_gamma   90.00
#
_symmetry.space_group_name_H-M   'P 1'
#
loop_
_entity.id
_entity.type
_entity.pdbx_description
1 polymer ?
#
loop_
_entity_poly.entity_id
_entity_poly.type
_entity_poly.pdbx_seq_one_letter_code
_entity_poly.pdbx_strand_id
1 'polypeptide(L)'
;MRHLSPLQTKGMRLRIRLLAGVLAVGCLGGLVGRLAVLQLVDADGYAARASDQQLRGATLPAARGEITSADGTLLAASETCWTIRAAPRELADELVEPAAKALSGILELDYAETLEKFSVRTSNDCLLRRRASREMADAVRAWCQEHNAQGIQIRQDTRRVYPQGDFMGGLLGFTDVDNAGLWGLELYYNKELTGQNGQILTAKNAWGYDMPTHYQTLQEAVPGSSLTLTIDAEIQHWLESALSAAVQEHHVAERGVGIVMDVQTGAVLAMSCQPDYDPNTPRRLIDDDARAAVDALTGEERSAALQKAQQAQWRNKAISDLYEPGSVFKLITAAAALDSGACKPTDYFVCAGKISVAGTRFRCANGHVHGAETFAQGLAVSCNPCFIQIGARLGKERFCDYFAAFGLREATGIDLPGEIKRSEYYTADRMGPVNDFV
;
A
#
# COMPACT_ATOMS: atom_id res chain seq x y z
N MET A 1 -66.49 -30.22 58.85
CA MET A 1 -65.89 -28.86 58.57
C MET A 1 -65.70 -28.13 59.87
N ARG A 2 -64.50 -27.95 60.35
CA ARG A 2 -64.19 -27.19 61.57
C ARG A 2 -64.32 -25.71 61.26
N HIS A 3 -65.39 -25.08 61.80
CA HIS A 3 -65.55 -23.63 61.75
C HIS A 3 -64.43 -22.98 62.60
N LEU A 4 -63.52 -22.29 61.90
CA LEU A 4 -62.54 -21.48 62.55
C LEU A 4 -63.22 -20.32 63.27
N SER A 5 -62.88 -20.11 64.54
CA SER A 5 -63.40 -19.04 65.36
C SER A 5 -63.11 -17.65 64.76
N PRO A 6 -64.04 -16.67 64.93
CA PRO A 6 -63.88 -15.32 64.33
C PRO A 6 -62.64 -14.58 64.89
N LEU A 7 -62.13 -14.98 66.04
CA LEU A 7 -60.91 -14.45 66.65
C LEU A 7 -59.58 -14.97 65.91
N GLN A 8 -59.59 -16.24 65.48
CA GLN A 8 -58.51 -16.83 64.71
C GLN A 8 -58.39 -16.21 63.32
N THR A 9 -59.52 -15.88 62.69
CA THR A 9 -59.53 -15.22 61.39
C THR A 9 -59.02 -13.77 61.44
N LYS A 10 -59.32 -13.01 62.51
CA LYS A 10 -58.77 -11.65 62.69
C LYS A 10 -57.26 -11.64 62.89
N GLY A 11 -56.72 -12.52 63.72
CA GLY A 11 -55.30 -12.64 63.94
C GLY A 11 -54.49 -13.08 62.70
N MET A 12 -55.10 -13.99 61.94
CA MET A 12 -54.51 -14.44 60.67
C MET A 12 -54.50 -13.34 59.62
N ARG A 13 -55.56 -12.55 59.48
CA ARG A 13 -55.64 -11.37 58.58
C ARG A 13 -54.59 -10.29 58.97
N LEU A 14 -54.37 -10.05 60.27
CA LEU A 14 -53.38 -9.11 60.74
C LEU A 14 -51.97 -9.56 60.39
N ARG A 15 -51.66 -10.86 60.60
CA ARG A 15 -50.33 -11.43 60.21
C ARG A 15 -50.08 -11.38 58.71
N ILE A 16 -51.12 -11.69 57.91
CA ILE A 16 -51.01 -11.58 56.43
C ILE A 16 -50.78 -10.13 56.01
N ARG A 17 -51.47 -9.15 56.61
CA ARG A 17 -51.24 -7.72 56.32
C ARG A 17 -49.86 -7.25 56.73
N LEU A 18 -49.34 -7.70 57.87
CA LEU A 18 -47.97 -7.38 58.28
C LEU A 18 -46.94 -8.00 57.36
N LEU A 19 -47.11 -9.29 57.01
CA LEU A 19 -46.23 -9.95 56.05
C LEU A 19 -46.25 -9.30 54.68
N ALA A 20 -47.45 -8.96 54.17
CA ALA A 20 -47.62 -8.25 52.91
C ALA A 20 -46.98 -6.84 52.95
N GLY A 21 -47.13 -6.14 54.08
CA GLY A 21 -46.47 -4.85 54.29
C GLY A 21 -44.94 -4.93 54.31
N VAL A 22 -44.36 -5.90 55.02
CA VAL A 22 -42.93 -6.13 55.05
C VAL A 22 -42.39 -6.50 53.66
N LEU A 23 -43.11 -7.36 52.96
CA LEU A 23 -42.77 -7.75 51.59
C LEU A 23 -42.82 -6.54 50.66
N ALA A 24 -43.87 -5.74 50.72
CA ALA A 24 -44.03 -4.54 49.91
C ALA A 24 -42.90 -3.50 50.18
N VAL A 25 -42.58 -3.25 51.46
CA VAL A 25 -41.51 -2.34 51.84
C VAL A 25 -40.16 -2.89 51.38
N GLY A 26 -39.89 -4.20 51.50
CA GLY A 26 -38.68 -4.85 51.05
C GLY A 26 -38.51 -4.76 49.52
N CYS A 27 -39.61 -5.02 48.78
CA CYS A 27 -39.61 -4.90 47.34
C CYS A 27 -39.40 -3.43 46.89
N LEU A 28 -40.09 -2.50 47.53
CA LEU A 28 -39.93 -1.07 47.22
C LEU A 28 -38.52 -0.57 47.56
N GLY A 29 -37.97 -0.96 48.71
CA GLY A 29 -36.59 -0.63 49.11
C GLY A 29 -35.57 -1.22 48.17
N GLY A 30 -35.75 -2.47 47.74
CA GLY A 30 -34.89 -3.11 46.71
C GLY A 30 -34.94 -2.40 45.36
N LEU A 31 -36.14 -1.97 44.96
CA LEU A 31 -36.38 -1.28 43.71
C LEU A 31 -35.71 0.13 43.71
N VAL A 32 -35.90 0.87 44.83
CA VAL A 32 -35.25 2.18 45.01
C VAL A 32 -33.72 2.03 45.12
N GLY A 33 -33.24 1.03 45.84
CA GLY A 33 -31.81 0.74 45.90
C GLY A 33 -31.23 0.40 44.49
N ARG A 34 -31.94 -0.41 43.71
CA ARG A 34 -31.52 -0.72 42.34
C ARG A 34 -31.54 0.49 41.40
N LEU A 35 -32.58 1.33 41.53
CA LEU A 35 -32.67 2.60 40.80
C LEU A 35 -31.54 3.55 41.18
N ALA A 36 -31.20 3.65 42.44
CA ALA A 36 -30.06 4.48 42.93
C ALA A 36 -28.73 3.97 42.36
N VAL A 37 -28.50 2.67 42.32
CA VAL A 37 -27.29 2.09 41.69
C VAL A 37 -27.26 2.41 40.22
N LEU A 38 -28.35 2.22 39.50
CA LEU A 38 -28.42 2.49 38.06
C LEU A 38 -28.26 3.98 37.71
N GLN A 39 -28.77 4.89 38.56
CA GLN A 39 -28.77 6.32 38.27
C GLN A 39 -27.56 7.08 38.87
N LEU A 40 -26.93 6.55 39.92
CA LEU A 40 -25.83 7.27 40.60
C LEU A 40 -24.49 6.55 40.49
N VAL A 41 -24.47 5.23 40.38
CA VAL A 41 -23.21 4.46 40.29
C VAL A 41 -22.88 4.07 38.86
N ASP A 42 -23.86 3.55 38.14
CA ASP A 42 -23.69 3.06 36.78
C ASP A 42 -24.14 4.07 35.70
N ALA A 43 -24.52 5.30 36.11
CA ALA A 43 -25.09 6.31 35.21
C ALA A 43 -24.21 6.59 34.01
N ASP A 44 -22.91 6.81 34.22
CA ASP A 44 -21.95 7.09 33.17
C ASP A 44 -21.79 5.91 32.20
N GLY A 45 -21.81 4.69 32.70
CA GLY A 45 -21.73 3.48 31.90
C GLY A 45 -22.97 3.25 31.02
N TYR A 46 -24.17 3.57 31.54
CA TYR A 46 -25.39 3.50 30.75
C TYR A 46 -25.54 4.67 29.79
N ALA A 47 -25.08 5.86 30.18
CA ALA A 47 -25.04 7.02 29.30
C ALA A 47 -24.09 6.79 28.10
N ALA A 48 -22.93 6.20 28.36
CA ALA A 48 -21.98 5.82 27.29
C ALA A 48 -22.59 4.79 26.34
N ARG A 49 -23.21 3.73 26.86
CA ARG A 49 -23.88 2.71 26.02
C ARG A 49 -25.08 3.28 25.26
N ALA A 50 -25.86 4.17 25.85
CA ALA A 50 -26.98 4.83 25.18
C ALA A 50 -26.44 5.77 24.08
N SER A 51 -25.36 6.48 24.34
CA SER A 51 -24.65 7.30 23.36
C SER A 51 -24.15 6.46 22.20
N ASP A 52 -23.45 5.36 22.46
CA ASP A 52 -22.97 4.44 21.41
C ASP A 52 -24.13 3.83 20.58
N GLN A 53 -25.27 3.64 21.18
CA GLN A 53 -26.46 3.07 20.52
C GLN A 53 -27.26 4.12 19.74
N GLN A 54 -27.28 5.36 20.21
CA GLN A 54 -28.00 6.49 19.61
C GLN A 54 -27.15 7.30 18.63
N LEU A 55 -25.81 7.35 18.86
CA LEU A 55 -24.88 8.06 18.00
C LEU A 55 -24.42 7.12 16.87
N ARG A 56 -25.02 7.24 15.71
CA ARG A 56 -24.44 6.66 14.50
C ARG A 56 -23.48 7.69 13.90
N GLY A 57 -22.19 7.43 14.08
CA GLY A 57 -21.15 8.23 13.46
C GLY A 57 -21.09 7.98 11.95
N ALA A 58 -21.21 9.03 11.16
CA ALA A 58 -20.74 8.99 9.78
C ALA A 58 -19.25 9.30 9.79
N THR A 59 -18.42 8.39 9.27
CA THR A 59 -16.99 8.61 9.11
C THR A 59 -16.77 9.67 8.04
N LEU A 60 -15.97 10.68 8.36
CA LEU A 60 -15.46 11.67 7.41
C LEU A 60 -14.04 11.23 7.02
N PRO A 61 -13.84 10.72 5.79
CA PRO A 61 -12.53 10.22 5.40
C PRO A 61 -11.49 11.34 5.38
N ALA A 62 -10.32 11.06 5.95
CA ALA A 62 -9.18 11.97 5.86
C ALA A 62 -8.58 11.96 4.46
N ALA A 63 -8.10 13.09 4.00
CA ALA A 63 -7.27 13.14 2.82
C ALA A 63 -5.90 12.51 3.12
N ARG A 64 -5.44 11.62 2.24
CA ARG A 64 -4.09 11.06 2.30
C ARG A 64 -3.09 12.13 1.89
N GLY A 65 -1.94 12.21 2.57
CA GLY A 65 -0.89 13.21 2.32
C GLY A 65 -0.42 13.22 0.87
N GLU A 66 -0.05 14.36 0.36
CA GLU A 66 0.46 14.52 -1.00
C GLU A 66 1.89 13.97 -1.12
N ILE A 67 2.27 13.51 -2.32
CA ILE A 67 3.65 13.18 -2.66
C ILE A 67 4.09 14.14 -3.75
N THR A 68 5.21 14.84 -3.51
CA THR A 68 5.82 15.78 -4.44
C THR A 68 7.27 15.43 -4.70
N SER A 69 7.77 15.78 -5.87
CA SER A 69 9.20 15.76 -6.18
C SER A 69 9.94 16.90 -5.48
N ALA A 70 11.27 16.94 -5.58
CA ALA A 70 12.12 17.96 -4.96
C ALA A 70 11.82 19.37 -5.49
N ASP A 71 11.43 19.49 -6.75
CA ASP A 71 11.04 20.74 -7.41
C ASP A 71 9.57 21.13 -7.18
N GLY A 72 8.81 20.33 -6.39
CA GLY A 72 7.41 20.61 -6.04
C GLY A 72 6.39 20.09 -7.05
N THR A 73 6.79 19.31 -8.06
CA THR A 73 5.84 18.67 -8.98
C THR A 73 4.96 17.68 -8.23
N LEU A 74 3.65 17.78 -8.40
CA LEU A 74 2.68 16.91 -7.73
C LEU A 74 2.67 15.52 -8.40
N LEU A 75 3.01 14.49 -7.61
CA LEU A 75 3.12 13.10 -8.06
C LEU A 75 1.94 12.25 -7.62
N ALA A 76 1.42 12.48 -6.41
CA ALA A 76 0.24 11.81 -5.91
C ALA A 76 -0.57 12.71 -4.98
N ALA A 77 -1.90 12.73 -5.15
CA ALA A 77 -2.82 13.54 -4.37
C ALA A 77 -4.09 12.78 -4.01
N SER A 78 -4.85 13.32 -3.08
CA SER A 78 -6.19 12.84 -2.75
C SER A 78 -7.24 13.73 -3.38
N GLU A 79 -8.14 13.14 -4.15
CA GLU A 79 -9.28 13.82 -4.74
C GLU A 79 -10.57 13.42 -4.01
N THR A 80 -11.46 14.39 -3.82
CA THR A 80 -12.78 14.12 -3.25
C THR A 80 -13.65 13.39 -4.26
N CYS A 81 -14.25 12.28 -3.82
CA CYS A 81 -15.21 11.51 -4.57
C CYS A 81 -16.40 11.16 -3.67
N TRP A 82 -17.35 10.38 -4.17
CA TRP A 82 -18.52 9.99 -3.39
C TRP A 82 -18.77 8.50 -3.49
N THR A 83 -19.17 7.92 -2.35
CA THR A 83 -19.69 6.55 -2.28
C THR A 83 -21.20 6.60 -2.15
N ILE A 84 -21.91 5.98 -3.08
CA ILE A 84 -23.36 5.96 -3.16
C ILE A 84 -23.85 4.59 -2.69
N ARG A 85 -24.71 4.63 -1.68
CA ARG A 85 -25.30 3.45 -1.05
C ARG A 85 -26.83 3.59 -1.03
N ALA A 86 -27.52 2.48 -0.93
CA ALA A 86 -28.96 2.48 -0.77
C ALA A 86 -29.38 1.63 0.43
N ALA A 87 -30.45 2.06 1.09
CA ALA A 87 -31.21 1.31 2.07
C ALA A 87 -32.57 0.93 1.44
N PRO A 88 -32.68 -0.18 0.72
CA PRO A 88 -33.90 -0.56 0.01
C PRO A 88 -35.14 -0.64 0.91
N ARG A 89 -34.95 -0.92 2.20
CA ARG A 89 -36.02 -0.92 3.19
C ARG A 89 -36.70 0.44 3.36
N GLU A 90 -35.93 1.53 3.20
CA GLU A 90 -36.41 2.90 3.43
C GLU A 90 -36.99 3.53 2.14
N LEU A 91 -36.77 2.90 0.98
CA LEU A 91 -37.28 3.37 -0.29
C LEU A 91 -38.77 2.98 -0.43
N ALA A 92 -39.62 3.91 -0.86
CA ALA A 92 -41.02 3.60 -1.13
C ALA A 92 -41.16 2.56 -2.25
N ASP A 93 -42.16 1.63 -2.13
CA ASP A 93 -42.33 0.53 -3.08
C ASP A 93 -42.54 1.03 -4.52
N GLU A 94 -43.23 2.15 -4.67
CA GLU A 94 -43.52 2.80 -5.96
C GLU A 94 -42.25 3.36 -6.63
N LEU A 95 -41.21 3.61 -5.84
CA LEU A 95 -39.95 4.18 -6.33
C LEU A 95 -38.86 3.12 -6.63
N VAL A 96 -39.09 1.84 -6.34
CA VAL A 96 -38.09 0.77 -6.56
C VAL A 96 -37.62 0.70 -8.01
N GLU A 97 -38.58 0.57 -8.94
CA GLU A 97 -38.30 0.45 -10.36
C GLU A 97 -37.81 1.80 -10.98
N PRO A 98 -38.46 2.95 -10.68
CA PRO A 98 -37.95 4.26 -11.14
C PRO A 98 -36.54 4.56 -10.63
N ALA A 99 -36.24 4.25 -9.37
CA ALA A 99 -34.90 4.45 -8.80
C ALA A 99 -33.86 3.53 -9.47
N ALA A 100 -34.19 2.25 -9.67
CA ALA A 100 -33.28 1.33 -10.35
C ALA A 100 -32.93 1.84 -11.76
N LYS A 101 -33.94 2.31 -12.50
CA LYS A 101 -33.78 2.82 -13.86
C LYS A 101 -32.96 4.13 -13.90
N ALA A 102 -33.28 5.08 -13.03
CA ALA A 102 -32.58 6.36 -13.00
C ALA A 102 -31.12 6.21 -12.50
N LEU A 103 -30.95 5.49 -11.38
CA LEU A 103 -29.61 5.35 -10.79
C LEU A 103 -28.70 4.43 -11.58
N SER A 104 -29.22 3.41 -12.27
CA SER A 104 -28.38 2.62 -13.19
C SER A 104 -27.84 3.49 -14.33
N GLY A 105 -28.67 4.41 -14.90
CA GLY A 105 -28.21 5.34 -15.93
C GLY A 105 -27.20 6.39 -15.41
N ILE A 106 -27.48 7.02 -14.26
CA ILE A 106 -26.62 8.05 -13.66
C ILE A 106 -25.26 7.46 -13.23
N LEU A 107 -25.29 6.27 -12.64
CA LEU A 107 -24.11 5.62 -12.04
C LEU A 107 -23.41 4.64 -12.99
N GLU A 108 -23.87 4.52 -14.22
CA GLU A 108 -23.33 3.59 -15.23
C GLU A 108 -23.29 2.14 -14.70
N LEU A 109 -24.40 1.68 -14.12
CA LEU A 109 -24.57 0.33 -13.57
C LEU A 109 -25.48 -0.50 -14.47
N ASP A 110 -25.39 -1.83 -14.31
CA ASP A 110 -26.38 -2.72 -14.91
C ASP A 110 -27.75 -2.53 -14.26
N TYR A 111 -28.79 -2.37 -15.08
CA TYR A 111 -30.13 -2.14 -14.61
C TYR A 111 -30.70 -3.37 -13.86
N ALA A 112 -30.48 -4.57 -14.38
CA ALA A 112 -31.03 -5.78 -13.78
C ALA A 112 -30.39 -6.04 -12.41
N GLU A 113 -29.07 -5.89 -12.28
CA GLU A 113 -28.36 -6.00 -11.00
C GLU A 113 -28.81 -4.92 -10.01
N THR A 114 -29.02 -3.70 -10.47
CA THR A 114 -29.47 -2.58 -9.63
C THR A 114 -30.89 -2.81 -9.14
N LEU A 115 -31.77 -3.29 -9.99
CA LEU A 115 -33.14 -3.64 -9.64
C LEU A 115 -33.21 -4.80 -8.64
N GLU A 116 -32.37 -5.82 -8.82
CA GLU A 116 -32.24 -6.93 -7.87
C GLU A 116 -31.83 -6.42 -6.49
N LYS A 117 -30.82 -5.55 -6.40
CA LYS A 117 -30.39 -4.93 -5.13
C LYS A 117 -31.51 -4.15 -4.44
N PHE A 118 -32.32 -3.40 -5.18
CA PHE A 118 -33.46 -2.67 -4.62
C PHE A 118 -34.65 -3.56 -4.24
N SER A 119 -34.76 -4.71 -4.86
CA SER A 119 -35.85 -5.69 -4.57
C SER A 119 -35.67 -6.39 -3.22
N VAL A 120 -34.45 -6.39 -2.66
CA VAL A 120 -34.17 -6.96 -1.33
C VAL A 120 -34.63 -6.00 -0.22
N ARG A 121 -35.92 -5.94 0.01
CA ARG A 121 -36.59 -5.01 0.96
C ARG A 121 -36.20 -5.18 2.43
N THR A 122 -35.46 -6.22 2.79
CA THR A 122 -34.90 -6.43 4.13
C THR A 122 -33.54 -5.75 4.33
N SER A 123 -32.90 -5.31 3.25
CA SER A 123 -31.57 -4.68 3.31
C SER A 123 -31.68 -3.23 3.78
N ASN A 124 -30.88 -2.91 4.78
CA ASN A 124 -30.71 -1.54 5.30
C ASN A 124 -29.52 -0.81 4.67
N ASP A 125 -28.68 -1.52 3.93
CA ASP A 125 -27.46 -0.95 3.35
C ASP A 125 -26.94 -1.83 2.20
N CYS A 126 -26.96 -1.32 0.98
CA CYS A 126 -26.31 -1.95 -0.17
C CYS A 126 -25.45 -0.93 -0.92
N LEU A 127 -24.30 -1.35 -1.37
CA LEU A 127 -23.38 -0.53 -2.15
C LEU A 127 -23.86 -0.47 -3.61
N LEU A 128 -24.06 0.74 -4.12
CA LEU A 128 -24.34 0.98 -5.54
C LEU A 128 -23.06 1.32 -6.31
N ARG A 129 -22.38 2.40 -5.93
CA ARG A 129 -21.16 2.84 -6.61
C ARG A 129 -20.17 3.41 -5.60
N ARG A 130 -18.90 2.98 -5.69
CA ARG A 130 -17.77 3.66 -5.03
C ARG A 130 -17.10 4.63 -5.99
N ARG A 131 -16.48 5.66 -5.45
CA ARG A 131 -15.69 6.65 -6.21
C ARG A 131 -16.46 7.31 -7.35
N ALA A 132 -17.74 7.59 -7.11
CA ALA A 132 -18.56 8.36 -8.04
C ALA A 132 -18.01 9.78 -8.17
N SER A 133 -18.13 10.37 -9.36
CA SER A 133 -17.74 11.76 -9.60
C SER A 133 -18.70 12.72 -8.90
N ARG A 134 -18.32 14.00 -8.86
CA ARG A 134 -19.18 15.06 -8.33
C ARG A 134 -20.47 15.17 -9.15
N GLU A 135 -20.37 15.10 -10.46
CA GLU A 135 -21.51 15.18 -11.38
C GLU A 135 -22.52 14.05 -11.13
N MET A 136 -22.01 12.80 -10.96
CA MET A 136 -22.85 11.65 -10.61
C MET A 136 -23.54 11.85 -9.26
N ALA A 137 -22.81 12.30 -8.25
CA ALA A 137 -23.35 12.54 -6.92
C ALA A 137 -24.41 13.63 -6.92
N ASP A 138 -24.19 14.72 -7.65
CA ASP A 138 -25.14 15.84 -7.77
C ASP A 138 -26.39 15.41 -8.57
N ALA A 139 -26.25 14.63 -9.62
CA ALA A 139 -27.37 14.07 -10.36
C ALA A 139 -28.23 13.13 -9.50
N VAL A 140 -27.60 12.29 -8.66
CA VAL A 140 -28.33 11.43 -7.72
C VAL A 140 -29.07 12.28 -6.67
N ARG A 141 -28.44 13.36 -6.14
CA ARG A 141 -29.11 14.28 -5.20
C ARG A 141 -30.33 14.95 -5.83
N ALA A 142 -30.20 15.44 -7.04
CA ALA A 142 -31.28 16.08 -7.78
C ALA A 142 -32.46 15.12 -7.98
N TRP A 143 -32.18 13.89 -8.40
CA TRP A 143 -33.20 12.87 -8.57
C TRP A 143 -33.92 12.53 -7.25
N CYS A 144 -33.14 12.36 -6.13
CA CYS A 144 -33.70 12.10 -4.82
C CYS A 144 -34.60 13.24 -4.32
N GLN A 145 -34.22 14.49 -4.57
CA GLN A 145 -35.01 15.66 -4.20
C GLN A 145 -36.30 15.75 -5.01
N GLU A 146 -36.24 15.55 -6.31
CA GLU A 146 -37.39 15.60 -7.22
C GLU A 146 -38.48 14.55 -6.87
N HIS A 147 -38.03 13.33 -6.50
CA HIS A 147 -38.93 12.22 -6.20
C HIS A 147 -39.17 12.02 -4.69
N ASN A 148 -38.66 12.91 -3.83
CA ASN A 148 -38.67 12.77 -2.37
C ASN A 148 -38.23 11.36 -1.91
N ALA A 149 -37.20 10.80 -2.61
CA ALA A 149 -36.75 9.44 -2.39
C ALA A 149 -35.88 9.38 -1.12
N GLN A 150 -36.33 8.55 -0.17
CA GLN A 150 -35.57 8.24 1.04
C GLN A 150 -34.75 6.96 0.83
N GLY A 151 -33.75 6.73 1.69
CA GLY A 151 -32.95 5.51 1.65
C GLY A 151 -31.79 5.52 0.65
N ILE A 152 -31.55 6.62 -0.08
CA ILE A 152 -30.34 6.80 -0.90
C ILE A 152 -29.35 7.66 -0.12
N GLN A 153 -28.15 7.13 0.11
CA GLN A 153 -27.12 7.79 0.89
C GLN A 153 -25.93 8.13 -0.01
N ILE A 154 -25.56 9.39 0.01
CA ILE A 154 -24.41 9.93 -0.75
C ILE A 154 -23.39 10.37 0.30
N ARG A 155 -22.33 9.59 0.45
CA ARG A 155 -21.27 9.84 1.44
C ARG A 155 -20.03 10.36 0.73
N GLN A 156 -19.44 11.41 1.29
CA GLN A 156 -18.15 11.88 0.84
C GLN A 156 -17.09 10.81 1.09
N ASP A 157 -16.19 10.65 0.13
CA ASP A 157 -15.09 9.70 0.12
C ASP A 157 -13.87 10.36 -0.53
N THR A 158 -12.73 9.71 -0.48
CA THR A 158 -11.50 10.18 -1.13
C THR A 158 -10.93 9.07 -2.02
N ARG A 159 -10.33 9.46 -3.14
CA ARG A 159 -9.57 8.56 -3.98
C ARG A 159 -8.16 9.08 -4.18
N ARG A 160 -7.20 8.17 -4.24
CA ARG A 160 -5.84 8.50 -4.63
C ARG A 160 -5.76 8.69 -6.13
N VAL A 161 -5.06 9.74 -6.56
CA VAL A 161 -4.86 10.09 -7.97
C VAL A 161 -3.39 10.36 -8.21
N TYR A 162 -2.89 9.89 -9.33
CA TYR A 162 -1.52 10.09 -9.81
C TYR A 162 -1.58 10.91 -11.10
N PRO A 163 -1.44 12.26 -11.00
CA PRO A 163 -1.73 13.16 -12.12
C PRO A 163 -0.81 12.95 -13.34
N GLN A 164 0.38 12.37 -13.11
CA GLN A 164 1.39 12.17 -14.14
C GLN A 164 1.26 10.81 -14.88
N GLY A 165 0.18 10.05 -14.61
CA GLY A 165 -0.05 8.75 -15.25
C GLY A 165 0.98 7.71 -14.87
N ASP A 166 1.66 7.11 -15.86
CA ASP A 166 2.67 6.06 -15.67
C ASP A 166 4.04 6.55 -15.18
N PHE A 167 4.21 7.87 -15.05
CA PHE A 167 5.43 8.48 -14.54
C PHE A 167 5.71 8.01 -13.11
N MET A 168 6.86 7.37 -12.90
CA MET A 168 7.31 6.82 -11.62
C MET A 168 6.39 5.74 -11.03
N GLY A 169 5.60 5.03 -11.83
CA GLY A 169 4.60 4.09 -11.33
C GLY A 169 5.16 3.04 -10.38
N GLY A 170 6.26 2.40 -10.76
CA GLY A 170 6.94 1.38 -9.94
C GLY A 170 7.60 1.93 -8.68
N LEU A 171 7.93 3.22 -8.63
CA LEU A 171 8.49 3.89 -7.45
C LEU A 171 7.38 4.36 -6.51
N LEU A 172 6.40 5.09 -7.04
CA LEU A 172 5.25 5.58 -6.24
C LEU A 172 4.45 4.42 -5.65
N GLY A 173 4.23 3.39 -6.44
CA GLY A 173 3.30 2.34 -6.08
C GLY A 173 1.84 2.80 -6.18
N PHE A 174 0.95 2.16 -5.46
CA PHE A 174 -0.48 2.46 -5.50
C PHE A 174 -1.19 2.08 -4.20
N THR A 175 -2.42 2.55 -4.06
CA THR A 175 -3.30 2.25 -2.93
C THR A 175 -4.42 1.31 -3.31
N ASP A 176 -5.01 0.66 -2.31
CA ASP A 176 -6.26 -0.08 -2.48
C ASP A 176 -7.49 0.85 -2.56
N VAL A 177 -8.67 0.23 -2.53
CA VAL A 177 -9.95 0.96 -2.59
C VAL A 177 -10.25 1.77 -1.32
N ASP A 178 -9.60 1.46 -0.22
CA ASP A 178 -9.75 2.14 1.07
C ASP A 178 -8.57 3.12 1.33
N ASN A 179 -7.80 3.43 0.28
CA ASN A 179 -6.63 4.31 0.27
C ASN A 179 -5.45 3.84 1.16
N ALA A 180 -5.39 2.54 1.49
CA ALA A 180 -4.21 1.96 2.13
C ALA A 180 -3.14 1.66 1.07
N GLY A 181 -1.88 2.01 1.37
CA GLY A 181 -0.75 1.76 0.46
C GLY A 181 -0.48 0.27 0.29
N LEU A 182 -0.35 -0.19 -0.95
CA LEU A 182 -0.09 -1.60 -1.27
C LEU A 182 1.31 -1.84 -1.82
N TRP A 183 1.91 -0.88 -2.53
CA TRP A 183 3.22 -1.01 -3.17
C TRP A 183 3.99 0.31 -3.12
N GLY A 184 5.31 0.26 -3.37
CA GLY A 184 6.18 1.42 -3.51
C GLY A 184 6.21 2.32 -2.28
N LEU A 185 6.38 3.62 -2.51
CA LEU A 185 6.39 4.65 -1.47
C LEU A 185 5.05 4.73 -0.73
N GLU A 186 3.94 4.47 -1.41
CA GLU A 186 2.62 4.42 -0.81
C GLU A 186 2.53 3.36 0.31
N LEU A 187 3.18 2.20 0.12
CA LEU A 187 3.25 1.16 1.15
C LEU A 187 4.25 1.54 2.24
N TYR A 188 5.45 1.98 1.87
CA TYR A 188 6.52 2.25 2.82
C TYR A 188 6.13 3.35 3.81
N TYR A 189 5.57 4.44 3.29
CA TYR A 189 5.12 5.60 4.08
C TYR A 189 3.61 5.57 4.39
N ASN A 190 2.99 4.37 4.37
CA ASN A 190 1.56 4.27 4.56
C ASN A 190 1.08 4.90 5.88
N LYS A 191 1.85 4.75 6.95
CA LYS A 191 1.50 5.29 8.27
C LYS A 191 1.50 6.82 8.30
N GLU A 192 2.49 7.44 7.68
CA GLU A 192 2.68 8.89 7.62
C GLU A 192 1.68 9.54 6.66
N LEU A 193 1.47 8.92 5.51
CA LEU A 193 0.55 9.40 4.48
C LEU A 193 -0.92 9.25 4.87
N THR A 194 -1.27 8.22 5.67
CA THR A 194 -2.65 8.00 6.10
C THR A 194 -3.02 8.98 7.20
N GLY A 195 -4.06 9.82 6.96
CA GLY A 195 -4.59 10.72 7.97
C GLY A 195 -5.45 10.01 9.03
N GLN A 196 -6.06 10.80 9.88
CA GLN A 196 -7.02 10.32 10.87
C GLN A 196 -8.43 10.73 10.43
N ASN A 197 -9.29 9.74 10.24
CA ASN A 197 -10.66 9.98 9.85
C ASN A 197 -11.40 10.78 10.92
N GLY A 198 -12.17 11.76 10.48
CA GLY A 198 -13.12 12.47 11.32
C GLY A 198 -14.41 11.67 11.52
N GLN A 199 -15.25 12.13 12.41
CA GLN A 199 -16.56 11.55 12.69
C GLN A 199 -17.61 12.64 12.85
N ILE A 200 -18.75 12.46 12.20
CA ILE A 200 -19.94 13.26 12.43
C ILE A 200 -20.86 12.40 13.30
N LEU A 201 -20.94 12.73 14.59
CA LEU A 201 -21.82 12.05 15.52
C LEU A 201 -23.18 12.74 15.49
N THR A 202 -24.18 12.12 14.88
CA THR A 202 -25.57 12.62 14.86
C THR A 202 -26.42 11.76 15.78
N ALA A 203 -27.13 12.38 16.73
CA ALA A 203 -28.09 11.68 17.57
C ALA A 203 -29.30 11.27 16.73
N LYS A 204 -29.64 9.97 16.74
CA LYS A 204 -30.85 9.42 16.13
C LYS A 204 -31.84 8.99 17.22
N ASN A 205 -33.12 9.21 16.96
CA ASN A 205 -34.15 8.69 17.84
C ASN A 205 -34.30 7.16 17.73
N ALA A 206 -35.08 6.55 18.60
CA ALA A 206 -35.32 5.10 18.61
C ALA A 206 -35.88 4.53 17.27
N TRP A 207 -36.40 5.38 16.40
CA TRP A 207 -36.89 5.05 15.08
C TRP A 207 -35.88 5.24 13.96
N GLY A 208 -34.66 5.72 14.30
CA GLY A 208 -33.57 5.91 13.33
C GLY A 208 -33.58 7.27 12.61
N TYR A 209 -34.47 8.18 12.94
CA TYR A 209 -34.53 9.53 12.38
C TYR A 209 -33.54 10.47 13.09
N ASP A 210 -32.90 11.36 12.35
CA ASP A 210 -32.01 12.36 12.89
C ASP A 210 -32.75 13.30 13.84
N MET A 211 -32.22 13.50 15.04
CA MET A 211 -32.80 14.44 16.00
C MET A 211 -32.38 15.88 15.65
N PRO A 212 -33.24 16.90 15.93
CA PRO A 212 -32.90 18.28 15.57
C PRO A 212 -31.60 18.74 16.25
N THR A 213 -30.76 19.29 15.49
CA THR A 213 -29.50 20.05 15.55
C THR A 213 -28.71 20.29 16.85
N HIS A 214 -29.17 19.92 18.02
CA HIS A 214 -28.46 20.24 19.28
C HIS A 214 -27.43 19.20 19.75
N TYR A 215 -27.28 18.06 19.05
CA TYR A 215 -26.39 16.97 19.44
C TYR A 215 -25.56 16.46 18.26
N GLN A 216 -25.04 17.37 17.43
CA GLN A 216 -24.04 17.02 16.44
C GLN A 216 -22.65 17.37 16.99
N THR A 217 -21.83 16.39 17.20
CA THR A 217 -20.41 16.59 17.47
C THR A 217 -19.65 16.27 16.19
N LEU A 218 -18.99 17.27 15.62
CA LEU A 218 -18.09 17.13 14.49
C LEU A 218 -16.67 16.95 15.03
N GLN A 219 -16.08 15.80 14.79
CA GLN A 219 -14.65 15.60 14.91
C GLN A 219 -14.08 15.73 13.49
N GLU A 220 -13.31 16.78 13.26
CA GLU A 220 -12.72 17.01 11.95
C GLU A 220 -11.69 15.91 11.59
N ALA A 221 -11.60 15.57 10.30
CA ALA A 221 -10.58 14.68 9.79
C ALA A 221 -9.22 15.39 9.79
N VAL A 222 -8.17 14.71 10.21
CA VAL A 222 -6.79 15.19 10.15
C VAL A 222 -6.12 14.58 8.91
N PRO A 223 -5.73 15.38 7.91
CA PRO A 223 -5.06 14.85 6.72
C PRO A 223 -3.72 14.20 7.09
N GLY A 224 -3.27 13.27 6.26
CA GLY A 224 -1.96 12.67 6.38
C GLY A 224 -0.84 13.67 6.10
N SER A 225 0.38 13.34 6.57
CA SER A 225 1.57 14.13 6.30
C SER A 225 1.94 14.04 4.83
N SER A 226 2.32 15.16 4.21
CA SER A 226 2.85 15.17 2.85
C SER A 226 4.30 14.70 2.82
N LEU A 227 4.70 14.10 1.71
CA LEU A 227 6.04 13.58 1.46
C LEU A 227 6.67 14.35 0.30
N THR A 228 7.85 14.93 0.52
CA THR A 228 8.68 15.51 -0.54
C THR A 228 9.86 14.58 -0.80
N LEU A 229 10.01 14.13 -2.04
CA LEU A 229 11.06 13.23 -2.48
C LEU A 229 12.34 13.98 -2.81
N THR A 230 13.47 13.26 -2.83
CA THR A 230 14.74 13.76 -3.40
C THR A 230 14.73 13.68 -4.93
N ILE A 231 13.76 13.02 -5.51
CA ILE A 231 13.61 12.87 -6.96
C ILE A 231 13.37 14.26 -7.59
N ASP A 232 14.16 14.57 -8.60
CA ASP A 232 14.00 15.71 -9.50
C ASP A 232 13.13 15.26 -10.69
N ALA A 233 12.01 15.94 -10.92
CA ALA A 233 11.06 15.51 -11.93
C ALA A 233 11.64 15.61 -13.36
N GLU A 234 12.51 16.58 -13.64
CA GLU A 234 13.14 16.76 -14.95
C GLU A 234 14.18 15.65 -15.21
N ILE A 235 15.06 15.37 -14.23
CA ILE A 235 16.04 14.27 -14.32
C ILE A 235 15.32 12.93 -14.46
N GLN A 236 14.25 12.71 -13.71
CA GLN A 236 13.44 11.51 -13.80
C GLN A 236 12.84 11.34 -15.20
N HIS A 237 12.27 12.41 -15.77
CA HIS A 237 11.68 12.38 -17.11
C HIS A 237 12.72 12.01 -18.18
N TRP A 238 13.93 12.59 -18.09
CA TRP A 238 15.03 12.26 -18.99
C TRP A 238 15.46 10.81 -18.86
N LEU A 239 15.58 10.31 -17.62
CA LEU A 239 15.91 8.92 -17.36
C LEU A 239 14.88 7.97 -17.96
N GLU A 240 13.59 8.21 -17.71
CA GLU A 240 12.52 7.36 -18.21
C GLU A 240 12.46 7.34 -19.74
N SER A 241 12.57 8.50 -20.35
CA SER A 241 12.55 8.64 -21.82
C SER A 241 13.73 7.90 -22.45
N ALA A 242 14.95 8.10 -21.94
CA ALA A 242 16.15 7.45 -22.45
C ALA A 242 16.11 5.93 -22.23
N LEU A 243 15.66 5.49 -21.05
CA LEU A 243 15.56 4.08 -20.72
C LEU A 243 14.48 3.37 -21.56
N SER A 244 13.32 4.00 -21.74
CA SER A 244 12.26 3.48 -22.59
C SER A 244 12.72 3.32 -24.05
N ALA A 245 13.41 4.35 -24.59
CA ALA A 245 13.99 4.28 -25.93
C ALA A 245 15.01 3.13 -26.06
N ALA A 246 15.91 2.97 -25.08
CA ALA A 246 16.90 1.89 -25.09
C ALA A 246 16.26 0.50 -25.00
N VAL A 247 15.23 0.34 -24.15
CA VAL A 247 14.47 -0.93 -24.03
C VAL A 247 13.84 -1.31 -25.36
N GLN A 248 13.27 -0.35 -26.09
CA GLN A 248 12.65 -0.58 -27.39
C GLN A 248 13.68 -0.87 -28.48
N GLU A 249 14.74 -0.05 -28.58
CA GLU A 249 15.78 -0.19 -29.60
C GLU A 249 16.53 -1.52 -29.51
N HIS A 250 16.80 -1.95 -28.28
CA HIS A 250 17.58 -3.18 -28.03
C HIS A 250 16.72 -4.40 -27.76
N HIS A 251 15.41 -4.31 -27.90
CA HIS A 251 14.46 -5.42 -27.68
C HIS A 251 14.71 -6.13 -26.36
N VAL A 252 14.82 -5.37 -25.27
CA VAL A 252 15.08 -5.92 -23.93
C VAL A 252 13.91 -6.84 -23.54
N ALA A 253 14.22 -8.11 -23.31
CA ALA A 253 13.23 -9.16 -23.07
C ALA A 253 12.41 -8.97 -21.80
N GLU A 254 12.99 -8.28 -20.82
CA GLU A 254 12.31 -7.97 -19.56
C GLU A 254 12.24 -6.44 -19.38
N ARG A 255 12.69 -5.93 -18.26
CA ARG A 255 12.65 -4.48 -17.97
C ARG A 255 14.05 -3.93 -17.80
N GLY A 256 14.27 -2.75 -18.36
CA GLY A 256 15.47 -1.95 -18.11
C GLY A 256 15.37 -1.20 -16.77
N VAL A 257 16.51 -0.98 -16.11
CA VAL A 257 16.59 -0.28 -14.83
C VAL A 257 17.60 0.86 -14.95
N GLY A 258 17.25 2.03 -14.41
CA GLY A 258 18.15 3.18 -14.29
C GLY A 258 18.01 3.86 -12.94
N ILE A 259 19.15 4.31 -12.39
CA ILE A 259 19.21 5.09 -11.15
C ILE A 259 20.16 6.25 -11.36
N VAL A 260 19.78 7.46 -10.98
CA VAL A 260 20.63 8.64 -10.91
C VAL A 260 20.74 9.06 -9.45
N MET A 261 21.98 9.17 -8.96
CA MET A 261 22.26 9.48 -7.55
C MET A 261 23.25 10.63 -7.46
N ASP A 262 23.03 11.53 -6.52
CA ASP A 262 24.03 12.51 -6.12
C ASP A 262 25.11 11.81 -5.26
N VAL A 263 26.33 11.77 -5.76
CA VAL A 263 27.45 11.10 -5.10
C VAL A 263 27.94 11.81 -3.84
N GLN A 264 27.57 13.06 -3.63
CA GLN A 264 27.96 13.83 -2.44
C GLN A 264 27.04 13.56 -1.25
N THR A 265 25.77 13.39 -1.52
CA THR A 265 24.71 13.26 -0.48
C THR A 265 24.14 11.86 -0.38
N GLY A 266 24.27 11.05 -1.43
CA GLY A 266 23.59 9.76 -1.58
C GLY A 266 22.11 9.90 -1.96
N ALA A 267 21.61 11.11 -2.22
CA ALA A 267 20.22 11.32 -2.62
C ALA A 267 19.96 10.70 -3.99
N VAL A 268 18.89 9.92 -4.09
CA VAL A 268 18.38 9.41 -5.37
C VAL A 268 17.65 10.53 -6.08
N LEU A 269 18.19 10.98 -7.22
CA LEU A 269 17.60 12.05 -8.04
C LEU A 269 16.60 11.52 -9.06
N ALA A 270 16.80 10.27 -9.52
CA ALA A 270 15.88 9.57 -10.39
C ALA A 270 16.03 8.05 -10.24
N MET A 271 14.94 7.31 -10.38
CA MET A 271 14.91 5.85 -10.40
C MET A 271 13.75 5.37 -11.27
N SER A 272 14.03 4.51 -12.24
CA SER A 272 13.03 4.00 -13.16
C SER A 272 13.26 2.53 -13.53
N CYS A 273 12.16 1.83 -13.76
CA CYS A 273 12.12 0.49 -14.33
C CYS A 273 11.18 0.51 -15.54
N GLN A 274 11.74 0.50 -16.76
CA GLN A 274 10.94 0.60 -17.99
C GLN A 274 10.77 -0.75 -18.70
N PRO A 275 9.56 -1.04 -19.26
CA PRO A 275 8.34 -0.23 -19.24
C PRO A 275 7.68 -0.18 -17.85
N ASP A 276 7.01 0.92 -17.52
CA ASP A 276 6.33 1.10 -16.24
C ASP A 276 4.81 1.14 -16.39
N TYR A 277 4.07 0.98 -15.30
CA TYR A 277 2.61 0.93 -15.27
C TYR A 277 2.02 2.22 -14.68
N ASP A 278 0.78 2.54 -15.06
CA ASP A 278 0.01 3.64 -14.48
C ASP A 278 -0.56 3.24 -13.10
N PRO A 279 -0.17 3.91 -12.00
CA PRO A 279 -0.70 3.66 -10.67
C PRO A 279 -2.21 3.93 -10.51
N ASN A 280 -2.83 4.68 -11.44
CA ASN A 280 -4.27 4.84 -11.46
C ASN A 280 -4.98 3.56 -11.93
N THR A 281 -4.31 2.73 -12.72
CA THR A 281 -4.82 1.46 -13.24
C THR A 281 -3.85 0.29 -13.03
N PRO A 282 -3.36 0.05 -11.80
CA PRO A 282 -2.20 -0.82 -11.56
C PRO A 282 -2.44 -2.29 -11.91
N ARG A 283 -3.71 -2.70 -11.96
CA ARG A 283 -4.09 -4.10 -12.26
C ARG A 283 -4.15 -4.40 -13.75
N ARG A 284 -4.08 -3.39 -14.61
CA ARG A 284 -3.98 -3.58 -16.05
C ARG A 284 -2.56 -4.03 -16.40
N LEU A 285 -2.43 -5.17 -17.07
CA LEU A 285 -1.14 -5.64 -17.55
C LEU A 285 -0.67 -4.76 -18.71
N ILE A 286 0.57 -4.26 -18.61
CA ILE A 286 1.21 -3.43 -19.66
C ILE A 286 1.83 -4.30 -20.74
N ASP A 287 2.27 -5.53 -20.40
CA ASP A 287 2.85 -6.49 -21.32
C ASP A 287 1.74 -7.24 -22.08
N ASP A 288 1.72 -7.07 -23.40
CA ASP A 288 0.70 -7.67 -24.26
C ASP A 288 0.82 -9.19 -24.34
N ASP A 289 2.03 -9.74 -24.30
CA ASP A 289 2.27 -11.19 -24.34
C ASP A 289 1.83 -11.83 -23.04
N ALA A 290 2.17 -11.22 -21.90
CA ALA A 290 1.69 -11.67 -20.58
C ALA A 290 0.16 -11.59 -20.49
N ARG A 291 -0.45 -10.54 -21.05
CA ARG A 291 -1.91 -10.38 -21.10
C ARG A 291 -2.55 -11.48 -21.94
N ALA A 292 -2.03 -11.73 -23.15
CA ALA A 292 -2.52 -12.77 -24.05
C ALA A 292 -2.38 -14.17 -23.41
N ALA A 293 -1.27 -14.43 -22.72
CA ALA A 293 -1.05 -15.69 -21.99
C ALA A 293 -2.07 -15.88 -20.86
N VAL A 294 -2.40 -14.83 -20.10
CA VAL A 294 -3.41 -14.87 -19.04
C VAL A 294 -4.81 -15.05 -19.62
N ASP A 295 -5.14 -14.38 -20.72
CA ASP A 295 -6.49 -14.42 -21.33
C ASP A 295 -6.76 -15.78 -22.02
N ALA A 296 -5.73 -16.54 -22.36
CA ALA A 296 -5.86 -17.91 -22.86
C ALA A 296 -6.26 -18.93 -21.76
N LEU A 297 -6.17 -18.56 -20.48
CA LEU A 297 -6.48 -19.40 -19.33
C LEU A 297 -7.90 -19.12 -18.80
N THR A 298 -8.45 -20.07 -18.03
CA THR A 298 -9.77 -19.94 -17.40
C THR A 298 -9.73 -20.35 -15.92
N GLY A 299 -10.74 -19.96 -15.16
CA GLY A 299 -10.92 -20.40 -13.77
C GLY A 299 -9.76 -20.01 -12.85
N GLU A 300 -9.36 -20.92 -11.98
CA GLU A 300 -8.30 -20.70 -10.99
C GLU A 300 -6.92 -20.47 -11.62
N GLU A 301 -6.62 -21.16 -12.72
CA GLU A 301 -5.35 -21.02 -13.44
C GLU A 301 -5.19 -19.60 -13.99
N ARG A 302 -6.24 -19.02 -14.56
CA ARG A 302 -6.25 -17.63 -15.01
C ARG A 302 -6.01 -16.66 -13.84
N SER A 303 -6.67 -16.89 -12.71
CA SER A 303 -6.53 -16.01 -11.54
C SER A 303 -5.11 -16.07 -10.98
N ALA A 304 -4.51 -17.24 -10.86
CA ALA A 304 -3.14 -17.40 -10.40
C ALA A 304 -2.11 -16.79 -11.37
N ALA A 305 -2.28 -17.00 -12.68
CA ALA A 305 -1.42 -16.42 -13.70
C ALA A 305 -1.51 -14.88 -13.72
N LEU A 306 -2.72 -14.31 -13.61
CA LEU A 306 -2.93 -12.87 -13.52
C LEU A 306 -2.24 -12.28 -12.29
N GLN A 307 -2.42 -12.88 -11.13
CA GLN A 307 -1.76 -12.42 -9.89
C GLN A 307 -0.24 -12.44 -10.01
N LYS A 308 0.33 -13.51 -10.58
CA LYS A 308 1.77 -13.63 -10.81
C LYS A 308 2.28 -12.54 -11.77
N ALA A 309 1.58 -12.30 -12.88
CA ALA A 309 1.95 -11.28 -13.86
C ALA A 309 1.88 -9.87 -13.25
N GLN A 310 0.84 -9.57 -12.48
CA GLN A 310 0.69 -8.30 -11.78
C GLN A 310 1.80 -8.09 -10.73
N GLN A 311 2.13 -9.08 -9.92
CA GLN A 311 3.23 -8.99 -8.96
C GLN A 311 4.59 -8.75 -9.64
N ALA A 312 4.83 -9.40 -10.79
CA ALA A 312 6.03 -9.15 -11.58
C ALA A 312 6.08 -7.72 -12.13
N GLN A 313 4.94 -7.20 -12.60
CA GLN A 313 4.81 -5.83 -13.09
C GLN A 313 5.07 -4.77 -12.00
N TRP A 314 4.52 -4.97 -10.80
CA TRP A 314 4.63 -4.01 -9.69
C TRP A 314 6.01 -4.01 -9.03
N ARG A 315 6.77 -5.07 -9.20
CA ARG A 315 8.08 -5.23 -8.57
C ARG A 315 9.07 -4.17 -9.08
N ASN A 316 9.67 -3.42 -8.18
CA ASN A 316 10.75 -2.50 -8.50
C ASN A 316 12.08 -3.28 -8.59
N LYS A 317 12.49 -3.62 -9.81
CA LYS A 317 13.71 -4.39 -10.07
C LYS A 317 14.97 -3.66 -9.63
N ALA A 318 14.94 -2.33 -9.54
CA ALA A 318 16.10 -1.53 -9.12
C ALA A 318 16.61 -1.91 -7.72
N ILE A 319 15.71 -2.39 -6.85
CA ILE A 319 16.01 -2.72 -5.45
C ILE A 319 15.78 -4.19 -5.12
N SER A 320 14.99 -4.89 -5.93
CA SER A 320 14.56 -6.26 -5.63
C SER A 320 15.26 -7.34 -6.45
N ASP A 321 16.02 -6.97 -7.48
CA ASP A 321 16.70 -7.94 -8.34
C ASP A 321 18.21 -7.85 -8.16
N LEU A 322 18.86 -9.00 -8.24
CA LEU A 322 20.31 -9.12 -8.30
C LEU A 322 20.73 -9.38 -9.73
N TYR A 323 21.90 -8.88 -10.10
CA TYR A 323 22.51 -9.15 -11.39
C TYR A 323 24.02 -9.33 -11.25
N GLU A 324 24.63 -9.96 -12.23
CA GLU A 324 26.09 -10.09 -12.32
C GLU A 324 26.67 -8.81 -12.94
N PRO A 325 27.40 -7.98 -12.17
CA PRO A 325 27.85 -6.66 -12.64
C PRO A 325 28.92 -6.75 -13.74
N GLY A 326 29.54 -7.90 -13.93
CA GLY A 326 30.59 -8.10 -14.93
C GLY A 326 31.80 -7.18 -14.72
N SER A 327 32.29 -6.61 -15.80
CA SER A 327 33.52 -5.77 -15.78
C SER A 327 33.40 -4.47 -14.99
N VAL A 328 32.20 -4.00 -14.67
CA VAL A 328 31.99 -2.84 -13.78
C VAL A 328 32.58 -3.12 -12.39
N PHE A 329 32.53 -4.37 -11.95
CA PHE A 329 33.07 -4.78 -10.66
C PHE A 329 34.58 -4.65 -10.54
N LYS A 330 35.33 -4.60 -11.68
CA LYS A 330 36.75 -4.36 -11.71
C LYS A 330 37.18 -3.02 -11.08
N LEU A 331 36.26 -2.04 -11.04
CA LEU A 331 36.51 -0.77 -10.36
C LEU A 331 36.69 -0.96 -8.85
N ILE A 332 35.92 -1.85 -8.23
CA ILE A 332 36.04 -2.18 -6.80
C ILE A 332 37.35 -2.91 -6.55
N THR A 333 37.70 -3.90 -7.39
CA THR A 333 38.97 -4.62 -7.31
C THR A 333 40.14 -3.68 -7.50
N ALA A 334 40.04 -2.74 -8.47
CA ALA A 334 41.10 -1.73 -8.72
C ALA A 334 41.27 -0.80 -7.52
N ALA A 335 40.19 -0.26 -6.99
CA ALA A 335 40.21 0.62 -5.81
C ALA A 335 40.85 -0.09 -4.62
N ALA A 336 40.42 -1.32 -4.32
CA ALA A 336 41.00 -2.14 -3.25
C ALA A 336 42.50 -2.41 -3.43
N ALA A 337 42.92 -2.75 -4.64
CA ALA A 337 44.32 -3.03 -4.92
C ALA A 337 45.23 -1.80 -4.81
N LEU A 338 44.75 -0.63 -5.22
CA LEU A 338 45.46 0.62 -5.13
C LEU A 338 45.52 1.16 -3.70
N ASP A 339 44.39 1.23 -3.02
CA ASP A 339 44.30 1.79 -1.68
C ASP A 339 45.05 0.92 -0.65
N SER A 340 44.96 -0.41 -0.76
CA SER A 340 45.74 -1.33 0.09
C SER A 340 47.24 -1.35 -0.21
N GLY A 341 47.69 -0.68 -1.26
CA GLY A 341 49.08 -0.71 -1.70
C GLY A 341 49.53 -2.05 -2.32
N ALA A 342 48.60 -2.97 -2.60
CA ALA A 342 48.93 -4.24 -3.25
C ALA A 342 49.41 -4.09 -4.67
N CYS A 343 48.95 -3.04 -5.36
CA CYS A 343 49.38 -2.68 -6.72
C CYS A 343 49.59 -1.17 -6.85
N LYS A 344 50.39 -0.80 -7.86
CA LYS A 344 50.57 0.59 -8.32
C LYS A 344 50.03 0.75 -9.74
N PRO A 345 49.61 1.93 -10.17
CA PRO A 345 49.13 2.15 -11.54
C PRO A 345 50.12 1.78 -12.64
N THR A 346 51.43 1.77 -12.30
CA THR A 346 52.54 1.47 -13.17
C THR A 346 53.02 0.03 -13.14
N ASP A 347 52.44 -0.82 -12.27
CA ASP A 347 52.82 -2.23 -12.20
C ASP A 347 52.39 -2.96 -13.50
N TYR A 348 53.26 -3.87 -13.94
CA TYR A 348 53.06 -4.61 -15.18
C TYR A 348 52.42 -5.98 -14.93
N PHE A 349 51.54 -6.34 -15.84
CA PHE A 349 50.83 -7.61 -15.91
C PHE A 349 50.88 -8.16 -17.33
N VAL A 350 50.71 -9.49 -17.48
CA VAL A 350 50.82 -10.10 -18.82
C VAL A 350 49.49 -10.71 -19.21
N CYS A 351 48.98 -10.32 -20.36
CA CYS A 351 47.80 -10.90 -20.98
C CYS A 351 48.17 -11.70 -22.23
N ALA A 352 48.22 -13.03 -22.12
CA ALA A 352 48.37 -13.96 -23.25
C ALA A 352 47.03 -14.36 -23.88
N GLY A 353 46.00 -13.52 -23.75
CA GLY A 353 44.63 -13.80 -24.21
C GLY A 353 43.82 -14.80 -23.33
N LYS A 354 44.51 -15.47 -22.42
CA LYS A 354 43.94 -16.44 -21.45
C LYS A 354 44.86 -16.57 -20.25
N ILE A 355 44.25 -16.96 -19.11
CA ILE A 355 44.96 -17.33 -17.89
C ILE A 355 44.29 -18.59 -17.30
N SER A 356 45.07 -19.44 -16.63
CA SER A 356 44.52 -20.61 -15.95
C SER A 356 44.67 -20.47 -14.45
N VAL A 357 43.60 -20.63 -13.69
CA VAL A 357 43.59 -20.57 -12.23
C VAL A 357 42.98 -21.89 -11.74
N ALA A 358 43.70 -22.64 -10.91
CA ALA A 358 43.30 -23.93 -10.36
C ALA A 358 42.69 -24.87 -11.40
N GLY A 359 43.22 -24.92 -12.61
CA GLY A 359 42.76 -25.78 -13.71
C GLY A 359 41.62 -25.17 -14.55
N THR A 360 40.97 -24.10 -14.11
CA THR A 360 39.95 -23.40 -14.87
C THR A 360 40.58 -22.34 -15.76
N ARG A 361 40.18 -22.31 -17.03
CA ARG A 361 40.71 -21.38 -18.04
C ARG A 361 39.79 -20.19 -18.22
N PHE A 362 40.30 -19.00 -17.99
CA PHE A 362 39.64 -17.70 -18.22
C PHE A 362 40.22 -17.05 -19.46
N ARG A 363 39.37 -16.48 -20.30
CA ARG A 363 39.76 -15.79 -21.54
C ARG A 363 39.56 -14.30 -21.41
N CYS A 364 40.43 -13.53 -22.09
CA CYS A 364 40.16 -12.14 -22.31
C CYS A 364 38.99 -11.94 -23.25
N ALA A 365 38.33 -10.79 -23.21
CA ALA A 365 37.20 -10.48 -24.09
C ALA A 365 37.58 -10.68 -25.56
N ASN A 366 36.76 -11.36 -26.31
CA ASN A 366 36.99 -11.69 -27.73
C ASN A 366 38.33 -12.39 -28.04
N GLY A 367 38.98 -12.98 -27.01
CA GLY A 367 40.27 -13.65 -27.19
C GLY A 367 41.47 -12.70 -27.43
N HIS A 368 41.33 -11.40 -27.15
CA HIS A 368 42.40 -10.42 -27.33
C HIS A 368 43.66 -10.78 -26.52
N VAL A 369 44.82 -10.57 -27.13
CA VAL A 369 46.13 -10.71 -26.50
C VAL A 369 46.72 -9.30 -26.36
N HIS A 370 46.71 -8.75 -25.14
CA HIS A 370 47.20 -7.39 -24.91
C HIS A 370 48.74 -7.34 -24.67
N GLY A 371 49.35 -8.50 -24.40
CA GLY A 371 50.77 -8.57 -24.07
C GLY A 371 51.09 -8.07 -22.67
N ALA A 372 52.21 -7.39 -22.53
CA ALA A 372 52.59 -6.70 -21.30
C ALA A 372 51.89 -5.35 -21.21
N GLU A 373 51.09 -5.16 -20.19
CA GLU A 373 50.28 -3.96 -19.95
C GLU A 373 50.45 -3.48 -18.52
N THR A 374 50.40 -2.18 -18.29
CA THR A 374 50.35 -1.64 -16.93
C THR A 374 48.99 -1.86 -16.30
N PHE A 375 48.87 -1.74 -14.96
CA PHE A 375 47.61 -1.75 -14.25
C PHE A 375 46.58 -0.78 -14.89
N ALA A 376 47.02 0.47 -15.16
CA ALA A 376 46.15 1.48 -15.76
C ALA A 376 45.68 1.08 -17.17
N GLN A 377 46.59 0.52 -17.99
CA GLN A 377 46.20 0.00 -19.32
C GLN A 377 45.24 -1.19 -19.23
N GLY A 378 45.50 -2.14 -18.30
CA GLY A 378 44.63 -3.29 -18.09
C GLY A 378 43.20 -2.89 -17.65
N LEU A 379 43.09 -1.81 -16.87
CA LEU A 379 41.78 -1.24 -16.52
C LEU A 379 41.12 -0.59 -17.74
N ALA A 380 41.87 0.23 -18.51
CA ALA A 380 41.33 0.94 -19.67
C ALA A 380 40.80 -0.01 -20.75
N VAL A 381 41.46 -1.15 -20.99
CA VAL A 381 40.99 -2.17 -21.96
C VAL A 381 40.16 -3.29 -21.33
N SER A 382 39.86 -3.16 -20.04
CA SER A 382 39.07 -4.16 -19.29
C SER A 382 39.61 -5.60 -19.39
N CYS A 383 40.95 -5.76 -19.27
CA CYS A 383 41.62 -7.03 -19.45
C CYS A 383 41.33 -8.03 -18.31
N ASN A 384 40.66 -9.15 -18.60
CA ASN A 384 40.38 -10.19 -17.61
C ASN A 384 41.65 -10.83 -17.03
N PRO A 385 42.62 -11.32 -17.81
CA PRO A 385 43.86 -11.86 -17.27
C PRO A 385 44.65 -10.89 -16.38
N CYS A 386 44.62 -9.61 -16.68
CA CYS A 386 45.24 -8.59 -15.85
C CYS A 386 44.53 -8.50 -14.49
N PHE A 387 43.22 -8.39 -14.48
CA PHE A 387 42.47 -8.28 -13.25
C PHE A 387 42.48 -9.53 -12.38
N ILE A 388 42.55 -10.72 -12.95
CA ILE A 388 42.78 -11.96 -12.20
C ILE A 388 44.13 -11.91 -11.47
N GLN A 389 45.19 -11.41 -12.12
CA GLN A 389 46.49 -11.25 -11.48
C GLN A 389 46.48 -10.16 -10.40
N ILE A 390 45.76 -9.06 -10.61
CA ILE A 390 45.56 -8.00 -9.62
C ILE A 390 44.83 -8.56 -8.38
N GLY A 391 43.74 -9.30 -8.57
CA GLY A 391 43.00 -9.95 -7.49
C GLY A 391 43.89 -10.92 -6.69
N ALA A 392 44.70 -11.72 -7.39
CA ALA A 392 45.68 -12.63 -6.76
C ALA A 392 46.71 -11.88 -5.88
N ARG A 393 47.16 -10.70 -6.31
CA ARG A 393 48.06 -9.85 -5.47
C ARG A 393 47.32 -9.22 -4.28
N LEU A 394 46.09 -8.81 -4.47
CA LEU A 394 45.24 -8.25 -3.41
C LEU A 394 45.00 -9.27 -2.29
N GLY A 395 44.69 -10.51 -2.68
CA GLY A 395 44.34 -11.59 -1.78
C GLY A 395 42.92 -11.52 -1.29
N LYS A 396 42.35 -12.68 -0.95
CA LYS A 396 40.93 -12.86 -0.63
C LYS A 396 40.51 -12.13 0.65
N GLU A 397 41.32 -12.06 1.67
CA GLU A 397 41.04 -11.38 2.93
C GLU A 397 40.78 -9.89 2.66
N ARG A 398 41.74 -9.20 2.02
CA ARG A 398 41.61 -7.77 1.68
C ARG A 398 40.45 -7.53 0.71
N PHE A 399 40.27 -8.42 -0.27
CA PHE A 399 39.11 -8.33 -1.17
C PHE A 399 37.79 -8.34 -0.40
N CYS A 400 37.60 -9.27 0.55
CA CYS A 400 36.42 -9.35 1.37
C CYS A 400 36.23 -8.13 2.27
N ASP A 401 37.33 -7.55 2.80
CA ASP A 401 37.28 -6.36 3.63
C ASP A 401 36.82 -5.14 2.83
N TYR A 402 37.37 -4.94 1.63
CA TYR A 402 36.96 -3.84 0.74
C TYR A 402 35.53 -4.06 0.19
N PHE A 403 35.17 -5.30 -0.13
CA PHE A 403 33.78 -5.62 -0.52
C PHE A 403 32.78 -5.20 0.56
N ALA A 404 33.12 -5.44 1.83
CA ALA A 404 32.31 -4.97 2.96
C ALA A 404 32.36 -3.45 3.12
N ALA A 405 33.55 -2.83 2.99
CA ALA A 405 33.72 -1.39 3.12
C ALA A 405 32.97 -0.57 2.05
N PHE A 406 32.80 -1.15 0.84
CA PHE A 406 31.89 -0.59 -0.18
C PHE A 406 30.41 -0.79 0.10
N GLY A 407 30.02 -1.36 1.25
CA GLY A 407 28.63 -1.57 1.64
C GLY A 407 27.93 -2.71 0.89
N LEU A 408 28.65 -3.55 0.12
CA LEU A 408 28.06 -4.59 -0.72
C LEU A 408 27.52 -5.80 0.05
N ARG A 409 27.72 -5.85 1.37
CA ARG A 409 27.20 -6.91 2.27
C ARG A 409 25.93 -6.54 3.00
N GLU A 410 25.58 -5.28 3.02
CA GLU A 410 24.49 -4.76 3.83
C GLU A 410 23.38 -4.21 2.94
N ALA A 411 22.17 -4.14 3.49
CA ALA A 411 21.08 -3.43 2.85
C ALA A 411 21.41 -1.94 2.79
N THR A 412 21.02 -1.26 1.71
CA THR A 412 21.31 0.18 1.52
C THR A 412 20.55 1.05 2.48
N GLY A 413 19.42 0.54 3.02
CA GLY A 413 18.49 1.29 3.85
C GLY A 413 17.61 2.24 3.04
N ILE A 414 17.50 2.02 1.74
CA ILE A 414 16.57 2.80 0.90
C ILE A 414 15.15 2.69 1.44
N ASP A 415 14.44 3.78 1.47
CA ASP A 415 13.09 3.92 1.99
C ASP A 415 12.01 3.41 1.03
N LEU A 416 12.22 2.18 0.55
CA LEU A 416 11.32 1.43 -0.33
C LEU A 416 11.13 0.00 0.16
N PRO A 417 9.92 -0.59 -0.01
CA PRO A 417 9.71 -1.98 0.34
C PRO A 417 10.32 -2.91 -0.72
N GLY A 418 10.86 -4.04 -0.28
CA GLY A 418 11.29 -5.11 -1.19
C GLY A 418 12.77 -5.11 -1.53
N GLU A 419 13.59 -4.31 -0.84
CA GLU A 419 15.05 -4.43 -0.95
C GLU A 419 15.49 -5.85 -0.57
N ILE A 420 16.32 -6.47 -1.43
CA ILE A 420 16.82 -7.81 -1.17
C ILE A 420 17.75 -7.81 0.02
N LYS A 421 17.40 -8.60 1.02
CA LYS A 421 18.29 -8.92 2.15
C LYS A 421 18.98 -10.24 1.85
N ARG A 422 20.25 -10.19 1.44
CA ARG A 422 21.05 -11.40 1.28
C ARG A 422 21.73 -11.74 2.61
N SER A 423 21.52 -12.94 3.10
CA SER A 423 22.15 -13.43 4.35
C SER A 423 23.49 -14.14 4.10
N GLU A 424 23.79 -14.55 2.88
CA GLU A 424 24.97 -15.36 2.56
C GLU A 424 25.82 -14.71 1.48
N TYR A 425 26.98 -14.25 1.90
CA TYR A 425 28.10 -13.83 1.02
C TYR A 425 29.25 -14.80 1.18
N TYR A 426 30.09 -14.91 0.14
CA TYR A 426 31.35 -15.60 0.28
C TYR A 426 32.23 -14.86 1.30
N THR A 427 32.68 -15.60 2.33
CA THR A 427 33.70 -15.13 3.26
C THR A 427 35.06 -15.63 2.80
N ALA A 428 36.14 -14.99 3.25
CA ALA A 428 37.50 -15.38 2.85
C ALA A 428 37.79 -16.88 3.10
N ASP A 429 37.20 -17.46 4.17
CA ASP A 429 37.35 -18.89 4.47
C ASP A 429 36.63 -19.82 3.49
N ARG A 430 35.55 -19.33 2.86
CA ARG A 430 34.71 -20.09 1.92
C ARG A 430 35.10 -19.85 0.46
N MET A 431 35.94 -18.86 0.19
CA MET A 431 36.44 -18.56 -1.15
C MET A 431 37.51 -19.59 -1.56
N GLY A 432 37.32 -20.23 -2.70
CA GLY A 432 38.30 -21.13 -3.33
C GLY A 432 39.05 -20.41 -4.43
N PRO A 433 40.17 -20.97 -4.92
CA PRO A 433 41.06 -20.30 -5.87
C PRO A 433 40.41 -19.78 -7.16
N VAL A 434 39.26 -20.36 -7.55
CA VAL A 434 38.48 -19.93 -8.73
C VAL A 434 37.58 -18.75 -8.36
N ASN A 435 36.97 -18.78 -7.16
CA ASN A 435 36.04 -17.75 -6.70
C ASN A 435 36.78 -16.50 -6.18
N ASP A 436 38.11 -16.63 -5.90
CA ASP A 436 38.92 -15.53 -5.37
C ASP A 436 39.19 -14.44 -6.43
N PHE A 437 39.11 -14.79 -7.74
CA PHE A 437 39.70 -13.97 -8.78
C PHE A 437 38.86 -13.78 -10.04
N VAL A 438 37.56 -14.25 -10.02
CA VAL A 438 36.69 -14.17 -11.20
C VAL A 438 35.38 -13.45 -10.91
#